data_3644dbfdc6ac9b11e78cdfcf9adde9a9
#
_entry.id   3644dbfdc6ac9b11e78cdfcf9adde9a9
#
_cell.length_a   1.000
_cell.length_b   1.000
_cell.length_c   1.000
_cell.angle_alpha   90.00
_cell.angle_beta   90.00
_cell.angle_gamma   90.00
#
_symmetry.space_group_name_H-M   'P 1'
#
loop_
_entity.id
_entity.type
_entity.pdbx_description
1 polymer ?
#
loop_
_entity_poly.entity_id
_entity_poly.type
_entity_poly.pdbx_seq_one_letter_code
_entity_poly.pdbx_strand_id
1 'polypeptide(L)'
;MATQLTTETFAKSIQNWVSFIDFGAQWCPPCRMMEPVVEELSQDFDGKVTIAQVDVDQSQDLANLFGIRSIPKMVIFKDGKPVDALVGVHPKQTLMERLKKASW
;
A
#
# COMPACT_ATOMS: atom_id res chain seq x y z
N MET A 1 9.56 -9.59 2.82
CA MET A 1 9.74 -8.19 2.36
C MET A 1 8.50 -7.73 1.61
N ALA A 2 8.19 -6.45 1.75
CA ALA A 2 7.12 -5.88 0.95
C ALA A 2 7.53 -5.87 -0.53
N THR A 3 6.66 -6.34 -1.39
CA THR A 3 6.92 -6.46 -2.81
C THR A 3 6.80 -5.08 -3.47
N GLN A 4 7.69 -4.77 -4.40
CA GLN A 4 7.57 -3.57 -5.23
C GLN A 4 6.70 -3.91 -6.45
N LEU A 5 5.63 -3.15 -6.66
CA LEU A 5 4.76 -3.33 -7.81
C LEU A 5 5.04 -2.26 -8.87
N THR A 6 4.88 -2.67 -10.11
CA THR A 6 4.99 -1.76 -11.25
C THR A 6 3.62 -1.65 -11.91
N THR A 7 3.50 -0.77 -12.90
CA THR A 7 2.29 -0.62 -13.68
C THR A 7 1.83 -1.98 -14.25
N GLU A 8 2.79 -2.80 -14.72
CA GLU A 8 2.49 -4.08 -15.35
C GLU A 8 2.00 -5.15 -14.38
N THR A 9 2.43 -5.11 -13.13
CA THR A 9 2.11 -6.15 -12.15
C THR A 9 0.97 -5.76 -11.21
N PHE A 10 0.59 -4.50 -11.19
CA PHE A 10 -0.33 -3.95 -10.18
C PHE A 10 -1.72 -4.63 -10.21
N ALA A 11 -2.36 -4.61 -11.36
CA ALA A 11 -3.74 -5.10 -11.47
C ALA A 11 -3.87 -6.56 -11.04
N LYS A 12 -2.93 -7.39 -11.46
CA LYS A 12 -2.92 -8.81 -11.10
C LYS A 12 -2.69 -9.00 -9.60
N SER A 13 -1.85 -8.17 -8.98
CA SER A 13 -1.51 -8.30 -7.57
C SER A 13 -2.65 -7.95 -6.64
N ILE A 14 -3.54 -7.04 -7.04
CA ILE A 14 -4.64 -6.58 -6.19
C ILE A 14 -5.99 -7.22 -6.52
N GLN A 15 -6.07 -8.05 -7.55
CA GLN A 15 -7.36 -8.50 -8.08
C GLN A 15 -8.16 -9.39 -7.13
N ASN A 16 -7.49 -10.09 -6.23
CA ASN A 16 -8.14 -11.03 -5.32
C ASN A 16 -7.84 -10.67 -3.88
N TRP A 17 -8.84 -10.86 -3.00
CA TRP A 17 -8.68 -10.72 -1.57
C TRP A 17 -8.33 -9.30 -1.16
N VAL A 18 -7.66 -9.15 -0.02
CA VAL A 18 -7.30 -7.83 0.53
C VAL A 18 -5.85 -7.52 0.19
N SER A 19 -5.60 -6.30 -0.26
CA SER A 19 -4.26 -5.80 -0.55
C SER A 19 -4.06 -4.43 0.09
N PHE A 20 -2.87 -4.23 0.67
CA PHE A 20 -2.44 -2.96 1.25
C PHE A 20 -1.31 -2.44 0.38
N ILE A 21 -1.52 -1.30 -0.26
CA ILE A 21 -0.56 -0.73 -1.19
C ILE A 21 -0.08 0.62 -0.68
N ASP A 22 1.22 0.75 -0.46
CA ASP A 22 1.88 1.98 -0.02
C ASP A 22 2.44 2.71 -1.24
N PHE A 23 1.81 3.83 -1.59
CA PHE A 23 2.30 4.70 -2.66
C PHE A 23 3.25 5.73 -2.06
N GLY A 24 4.48 5.75 -2.56
CA GLY A 24 5.49 6.64 -2.03
C GLY A 24 6.60 6.93 -3.02
N ALA A 25 7.66 7.59 -2.55
CA ALA A 25 8.83 7.93 -3.36
C ALA A 25 10.08 7.84 -2.50
N GLN A 26 11.21 7.56 -3.13
CA GLN A 26 12.48 7.41 -2.41
C GLN A 26 12.97 8.73 -1.79
N TRP A 27 12.66 9.85 -2.42
CA TRP A 27 13.08 11.19 -1.95
C TRP A 27 12.21 11.75 -0.82
N CYS A 28 11.15 11.07 -0.48
CA CYS A 28 10.14 11.57 0.46
C CYS A 28 10.46 11.07 1.89
N PRO A 29 10.87 11.93 2.83
CA PRO A 29 11.19 11.50 4.19
C PRO A 29 10.04 10.79 4.92
N PRO A 30 8.79 11.30 4.90
CA PRO A 30 7.68 10.57 5.53
C PRO A 30 7.45 9.19 4.91
N CYS A 31 7.65 9.05 3.59
CA CYS A 31 7.55 7.75 2.93
C CYS A 31 8.57 6.76 3.48
N ARG A 32 9.79 7.24 3.69
CA ARG A 32 10.88 6.42 4.23
C ARG A 32 10.62 6.03 5.67
N MET A 33 9.95 6.88 6.44
CA MET A 33 9.55 6.57 7.82
C MET A 33 8.54 5.41 7.86
N MET A 34 7.73 5.26 6.83
CA MET A 34 6.74 4.18 6.75
C MET A 34 7.34 2.86 6.28
N GLU A 35 8.52 2.85 5.66
CA GLU A 35 9.13 1.61 5.15
C GLU A 35 9.25 0.51 6.20
N PRO A 36 9.81 0.77 7.40
CA PRO A 36 9.90 -0.29 8.40
C PRO A 36 8.53 -0.77 8.89
N VAL A 37 7.55 0.12 8.96
CA VAL A 37 6.18 -0.25 9.37
C VAL A 37 5.55 -1.17 8.32
N VAL A 38 5.67 -0.82 7.05
CA VAL A 38 5.15 -1.62 5.94
C VAL A 38 5.84 -2.98 5.88
N GLU A 39 7.15 -3.01 6.13
CA GLU A 39 7.92 -4.26 6.17
C GLU A 39 7.43 -5.18 7.29
N GLU A 40 7.18 -4.64 8.49
CA GLU A 40 6.63 -5.42 9.59
C GLU A 40 5.24 -5.95 9.25
N LEU A 41 4.39 -5.13 8.63
CA LEU A 41 3.07 -5.57 8.19
C LEU A 41 3.17 -6.72 7.20
N SER A 42 4.12 -6.65 6.27
CA SER A 42 4.28 -7.70 5.26
C SER A 42 4.66 -9.03 5.89
N GLN A 43 5.43 -9.00 6.97
CA GLN A 43 5.78 -10.20 7.73
C GLN A 43 4.58 -10.72 8.54
N ASP A 44 3.87 -9.84 9.22
CA ASP A 44 2.75 -10.21 10.08
C ASP A 44 1.58 -10.80 9.29
N PHE A 45 1.36 -10.32 8.07
CA PHE A 45 0.24 -10.72 7.23
C PHE A 45 0.66 -11.63 6.07
N ASP A 46 1.85 -12.17 6.11
CA ASP A 46 2.35 -13.05 5.07
C ASP A 46 1.39 -14.20 4.80
N GLY A 47 1.03 -14.40 3.53
CA GLY A 47 0.08 -15.42 3.12
C GLY A 47 -1.38 -15.08 3.37
N LYS A 48 -1.69 -13.94 3.98
CA LYS A 48 -3.07 -13.53 4.31
C LYS A 48 -3.51 -12.30 3.55
N VAL A 49 -2.65 -11.30 3.45
CA VAL A 49 -2.92 -10.02 2.80
C VAL A 49 -1.71 -9.69 1.93
N THR A 50 -1.96 -9.18 0.75
CA THR A 50 -0.88 -8.67 -0.09
C THR A 50 -0.44 -7.32 0.44
N ILE A 51 0.79 -7.22 0.89
CA ILE A 51 1.39 -5.96 1.35
C ILE A 51 2.46 -5.58 0.33
N ALA A 52 2.29 -4.45 -0.33
CA ALA A 52 3.19 -4.06 -1.41
C ALA A 52 3.37 -2.56 -1.48
N GLN A 53 4.34 -2.13 -2.27
CA GLN A 53 4.70 -0.73 -2.44
C GLN A 53 4.71 -0.36 -3.92
N VAL A 54 4.38 0.89 -4.21
CA VAL A 54 4.45 1.47 -5.56
C VAL A 54 5.27 2.75 -5.47
N ASP A 55 6.30 2.87 -6.29
CA ASP A 55 7.06 4.11 -6.45
C ASP A 55 6.34 4.98 -7.47
N VAL A 56 5.82 6.13 -7.03
CA VAL A 56 5.00 7.00 -7.88
C VAL A 56 5.81 7.63 -9.02
N ASP A 57 7.13 7.74 -8.88
CA ASP A 57 7.97 8.28 -9.93
C ASP A 57 8.20 7.26 -11.04
N GLN A 58 8.30 5.99 -10.69
CA GLN A 58 8.47 4.90 -11.65
C GLN A 58 7.16 4.47 -12.28
N SER A 59 6.05 4.63 -11.56
CA SER A 59 4.72 4.19 -12.01
C SER A 59 3.74 5.35 -11.97
N GLN A 60 4.05 6.40 -12.74
CA GLN A 60 3.26 7.63 -12.76
C GLN A 60 1.82 7.42 -13.20
N ASP A 61 1.58 6.50 -14.12
CA ASP A 61 0.22 6.21 -14.59
C ASP A 61 -0.64 5.59 -13.48
N LEU A 62 -0.07 4.77 -12.60
CA LEU A 62 -0.81 4.27 -11.42
C LEU A 62 -1.14 5.41 -10.47
N ALA A 63 -0.18 6.29 -10.21
CA ALA A 63 -0.41 7.45 -9.35
C ALA A 63 -1.52 8.34 -9.90
N ASN A 64 -1.55 8.56 -11.20
CA ASN A 64 -2.59 9.34 -11.87
C ASN A 64 -3.95 8.64 -11.80
N LEU A 65 -3.96 7.33 -12.02
CA LEU A 65 -5.20 6.54 -12.00
C LEU A 65 -5.92 6.63 -10.65
N PHE A 66 -5.15 6.60 -9.56
CA PHE A 66 -5.73 6.65 -8.20
C PHE A 66 -5.70 8.04 -7.59
N GLY A 67 -5.34 9.06 -8.36
CA GLY A 67 -5.34 10.44 -7.88
C GLY A 67 -4.39 10.68 -6.73
N ILE A 68 -3.21 10.03 -6.75
CA ILE A 68 -2.23 10.16 -5.67
C ILE A 68 -1.56 11.52 -5.78
N ARG A 69 -1.86 12.40 -4.83
CA ARG A 69 -1.30 13.76 -4.77
C ARG A 69 -0.42 13.97 -3.55
N SER A 70 -0.76 13.35 -2.44
CA SER A 70 0.00 13.41 -1.19
C SER A 70 0.58 12.05 -0.90
N ILE A 71 1.87 11.99 -0.57
CA ILE A 71 2.57 10.76 -0.25
C ILE A 71 3.23 10.86 1.13
N PRO A 72 3.35 9.75 1.87
CA PRO A 72 2.87 8.41 1.52
C PRO A 72 1.34 8.33 1.58
N LYS A 73 0.77 7.56 0.70
CA LYS A 73 -0.65 7.25 0.73
C LYS A 73 -0.82 5.74 0.69
N MET A 74 -1.43 5.19 1.72
CA MET A 74 -1.70 3.77 1.81
C MET A 74 -3.15 3.53 1.40
N VAL A 75 -3.35 2.65 0.43
CA VAL A 75 -4.69 2.30 -0.04
C VAL A 75 -4.92 0.83 0.19
N ILE A 76 -6.08 0.50 0.79
CA ILE A 76 -6.49 -0.87 0.99
C ILE A 76 -7.48 -1.22 -0.10
N PHE A 77 -7.20 -2.31 -0.82
CA PHE A 77 -8.06 -2.83 -1.87
C PHE A 77 -8.69 -4.14 -1.41
N LYS A 78 -9.91 -4.38 -1.86
CA LYS A 78 -10.57 -5.66 -1.68
C LYS A 78 -11.14 -6.10 -3.02
N ASP A 79 -10.67 -7.24 -3.50
CA ASP A 79 -11.06 -7.79 -4.82
C ASP A 79 -10.90 -6.76 -5.95
N GLY A 80 -9.78 -6.04 -5.92
CA GLY A 80 -9.41 -5.07 -6.93
C GLY A 80 -9.99 -3.67 -6.77
N LYS A 81 -10.79 -3.44 -5.72
CA LYS A 81 -11.45 -2.14 -5.52
C LYS A 81 -10.93 -1.46 -4.25
N PRO A 82 -10.64 -0.15 -4.29
CA PRO A 82 -10.22 0.56 -3.09
C PRO A 82 -11.38 0.65 -2.09
N VAL A 83 -11.11 0.29 -0.84
CA VAL A 83 -12.11 0.32 0.24
C VAL A 83 -11.72 1.24 1.39
N ASP A 84 -10.44 1.63 1.49
CA ASP A 84 -9.96 2.53 2.53
C ASP A 84 -8.66 3.19 2.08
N ALA A 85 -8.34 4.34 2.66
CA ALA A 85 -7.09 5.03 2.36
C ALA A 85 -6.64 5.87 3.55
N LEU A 86 -5.33 5.98 3.72
CA LEU A 86 -4.70 6.83 4.75
C LEU A 86 -3.55 7.60 4.11
N VAL A 87 -3.41 8.85 4.49
CA VAL A 87 -2.34 9.72 3.99
C VAL A 87 -1.41 10.08 5.15
N GLY A 88 -0.12 10.06 4.89
CA GLY A 88 0.90 10.46 5.85
C GLY A 88 1.38 9.32 6.73
N VAL A 89 2.11 9.69 7.79
CA VAL A 89 2.69 8.71 8.71
C VAL A 89 1.63 8.29 9.73
N HIS A 90 1.45 6.99 9.88
CA HIS A 90 0.53 6.40 10.84
C HIS A 90 1.22 5.29 11.61
N PRO A 91 0.85 5.10 12.89
CA PRO A 91 1.42 3.99 13.65
C PRO A 91 0.92 2.65 13.12
N LYS A 92 1.73 1.63 13.28
CA LYS A 92 1.42 0.27 12.83
C LYS A 92 0.05 -0.20 13.32
N GLN A 93 -0.29 0.12 14.57
CA GLN A 93 -1.56 -0.29 15.17
C GLN A 93 -2.76 0.22 14.36
N THR A 94 -2.71 1.46 13.91
CA THR A 94 -3.77 2.04 13.08
C THR A 94 -3.94 1.25 11.77
N LEU A 95 -2.82 0.93 11.13
CA LEU A 95 -2.85 0.18 9.87
C LEU A 95 -3.39 -1.23 10.07
N MET A 96 -3.00 -1.88 11.16
CA MET A 96 -3.52 -3.21 11.50
C MET A 96 -5.02 -3.21 11.70
N GLU A 97 -5.54 -2.20 12.41
CA GLU A 97 -6.97 -2.07 12.65
C GLU A 97 -7.75 -1.89 11.34
N ARG A 98 -7.24 -1.05 10.44
CA ARG A 98 -7.86 -0.83 9.13
C ARG A 98 -7.84 -2.08 8.27
N LEU A 99 -6.73 -2.82 8.29
CA LEU A 99 -6.62 -4.09 7.58
C LEU A 99 -7.59 -5.14 8.11
N LYS A 100 -7.69 -5.26 9.43
CA LYS A 100 -8.64 -6.19 10.04
C LYS A 100 -10.07 -5.84 9.68
N LYS A 101 -10.40 -4.56 9.70
CA LYS A 101 -11.74 -4.10 9.33
C LYS A 101 -12.07 -4.42 7.87
N ALA A 102 -11.10 -4.30 6.97
CA ALA A 102 -11.30 -4.61 5.55
C ALA A 102 -11.37 -6.11 5.30
N SER A 103 -10.72 -6.92 6.13
CA SER A 103 -10.59 -8.37 5.93
C SER A 103 -11.80 -9.14 6.42
N TRP A 104 -12.55 -8.60 7.34
CA TRP A 104 -13.78 -9.23 7.86
C TRP A 104 -14.88 -8.22 8.28
#